data_1669d92cb541e2457a9395ba32d43e1a
#
_entry.id   1669d92cb541e2457a9395ba32d43e1a
#
_cell.length_a   1.000
_cell.length_b   1.000
_cell.length_c   1.000
_cell.angle_alpha   90.00
_cell.angle_beta   90.00
_cell.angle_gamma   90.00
#
_symmetry.space_group_name_H-M   'P 1'
#
loop_
_entity.id
_entity.type
_entity.pdbx_description
1 polymer ?
#
loop_
_entity_poly.entity_id
_entity_poly.type
_entity_poly.pdbx_seq_one_letter_code
_entity_poly.pdbx_strand_id
1 'polypeptide(L)'
;LVLFGLLLALVLGYAFFNFTGVKGELGALVVGALVANHPKSGEMSQALFSLKEFLLIGFFLTIGINSDLSIQNILAGSLLCLFLIPRGLLYFFSSNYIKFRSRTSLFTSITLTTYSEFSLIVVSIGYTQGLLSVDWLTITAVAVSLSFLITTPLEKNSENIYERIHKYLRTIEHKETKENQIKDLHMK
;
A
#
# COMPACT_ATOMS: atom_id res chain seq x y z
N LEU A 1 15.69 -19.69 3.92
CA LEU A 1 14.30 -19.17 3.81
C LEU A 1 14.18 -18.13 2.71
N VAL A 2 15.04 -17.09 2.65
CA VAL A 2 15.00 -16.04 1.61
C VAL A 2 15.10 -16.64 0.21
N LEU A 3 16.13 -17.44 -0.07
CA LEU A 3 16.33 -18.08 -1.37
C LEU A 3 15.16 -19.00 -1.76
N PHE A 4 14.60 -19.71 -0.80
CA PHE A 4 13.44 -20.56 -1.04
C PHE A 4 12.20 -19.73 -1.37
N GLY A 5 11.96 -18.64 -0.62
CA GLY A 5 10.86 -17.72 -0.90
C GLY A 5 11.01 -17.03 -2.26
N LEU A 6 12.22 -16.64 -2.65
CA LEU A 6 12.52 -16.10 -3.98
C LEU A 6 12.27 -17.13 -5.10
N LEU A 7 12.72 -18.36 -4.92
CA LEU A 7 12.45 -19.46 -5.87
C LEU A 7 10.94 -19.67 -6.06
N LEU A 8 10.19 -19.73 -4.97
CA LEU A 8 8.74 -19.85 -5.03
C LEU A 8 8.09 -18.68 -5.76
N ALA A 9 8.47 -17.43 -5.43
CA ALA A 9 7.88 -16.24 -6.03
C ALA A 9 8.26 -16.08 -7.51
N LEU A 10 9.56 -16.28 -7.87
CA LEU A 10 10.06 -16.02 -9.21
C LEU A 10 9.86 -17.21 -10.17
N VAL A 11 10.11 -18.42 -9.73
CA VAL A 11 10.03 -19.59 -10.61
C VAL A 11 8.59 -20.12 -10.67
N LEU A 12 8.00 -20.50 -9.54
CA LEU A 12 6.64 -21.04 -9.51
C LEU A 12 5.58 -19.94 -9.66
N GLY A 13 5.78 -18.78 -9.05
CA GLY A 13 4.85 -17.68 -9.17
C GLY A 13 4.97 -16.99 -10.53
N TYR A 14 6.08 -16.32 -10.77
CA TYR A 14 6.21 -15.46 -11.93
C TYR A 14 6.45 -16.25 -13.24
N ALA A 15 7.53 -17.04 -13.32
CA ALA A 15 7.94 -17.67 -14.58
C ALA A 15 6.92 -18.71 -15.07
N PHE A 16 6.44 -19.59 -14.20
CA PHE A 16 5.47 -20.62 -14.58
C PHE A 16 4.14 -20.03 -15.07
N PHE A 17 3.60 -19.03 -14.36
CA PHE A 17 2.34 -18.39 -14.77
C PHE A 17 2.51 -17.56 -16.03
N ASN A 18 3.64 -16.87 -16.20
CA ASN A 18 3.92 -16.14 -17.42
C ASN A 18 4.02 -17.07 -18.64
N PHE A 19 4.60 -18.27 -18.46
CA PHE A 19 4.66 -19.28 -19.52
C PHE A 19 3.26 -19.82 -19.91
N THR A 20 2.32 -19.85 -18.97
CA THR A 20 0.92 -20.26 -19.24
C THR A 20 0.05 -19.13 -19.82
N GLY A 21 0.62 -17.95 -20.10
CA GLY A 21 -0.09 -16.81 -20.66
C GLY A 21 -0.82 -15.95 -19.62
N VAL A 22 -0.66 -16.24 -18.33
CA VAL A 22 -1.17 -15.42 -17.22
C VAL A 22 -0.06 -14.51 -16.74
N LYS A 23 -0.40 -13.26 -16.32
CA LYS A 23 0.59 -12.34 -15.78
C LYS A 23 1.30 -12.92 -14.56
N GLY A 24 2.64 -12.94 -14.59
CA GLY A 24 3.46 -13.54 -13.54
C GLY A 24 3.22 -12.96 -12.14
N GLU A 25 2.85 -11.68 -12.05
CA GLU A 25 2.52 -11.02 -10.78
C GLU A 25 1.33 -11.69 -10.08
N LEU A 26 0.30 -12.08 -10.85
CA LEU A 26 -0.85 -12.81 -10.32
C LEU A 26 -0.43 -14.21 -9.86
N GLY A 27 0.47 -14.85 -10.60
CA GLY A 27 1.02 -16.15 -10.21
C GLY A 27 1.78 -16.09 -8.88
N ALA A 28 2.62 -15.10 -8.69
CA ALA A 28 3.33 -14.89 -7.43
C ALA A 28 2.37 -14.65 -6.26
N LEU A 29 1.27 -13.90 -6.47
CA LEU A 29 0.22 -13.70 -5.48
C LEU A 29 -0.48 -15.02 -5.11
N VAL A 30 -0.85 -15.84 -6.09
CA VAL A 30 -1.50 -17.15 -5.86
C VAL A 30 -0.58 -18.08 -5.08
N VAL A 31 0.68 -18.19 -5.48
CA VAL A 31 1.66 -19.04 -4.78
C VAL A 31 1.88 -18.52 -3.34
N GLY A 32 1.97 -17.20 -3.14
CA GLY A 32 2.05 -16.59 -1.82
C GLY A 32 0.85 -16.93 -0.93
N ALA A 33 -0.36 -16.87 -1.47
CA ALA A 33 -1.59 -17.22 -0.76
C ALA A 33 -1.64 -18.73 -0.38
N LEU A 34 -1.15 -19.62 -1.25
CA LEU A 34 -1.07 -21.06 -0.97
C LEU A 34 -0.09 -21.37 0.17
N VAL A 35 1.02 -20.64 0.24
CA VAL A 35 2.06 -20.82 1.27
C VAL A 35 1.70 -20.10 2.59
N ALA A 36 0.74 -19.18 2.58
CA ALA A 36 0.38 -18.36 3.73
C ALA A 36 0.01 -19.16 5.00
N ASN A 37 -0.62 -20.33 4.82
CA ASN A 37 -1.04 -21.20 5.93
C ASN A 37 0.09 -22.10 6.47
N HIS A 38 1.30 -22.06 5.90
CA HIS A 38 2.41 -22.86 6.39
C HIS A 38 2.99 -22.27 7.68
N PRO A 39 3.37 -23.08 8.71
CA PRO A 39 3.88 -22.58 9.99
C PRO A 39 5.07 -21.61 9.89
N LYS A 40 5.91 -21.78 8.85
CA LYS A 40 7.08 -20.93 8.60
C LYS A 40 6.83 -19.76 7.65
N SER A 41 5.59 -19.53 7.25
CA SER A 41 5.24 -18.43 6.32
C SER A 41 5.57 -17.05 6.90
N GLY A 42 5.39 -16.85 8.19
CA GLY A 42 5.74 -15.61 8.88
C GLY A 42 7.24 -15.30 8.84
N GLU A 43 8.11 -16.28 9.13
CA GLU A 43 9.56 -16.11 9.04
C GLU A 43 10.02 -15.82 7.61
N MET A 44 9.42 -16.51 6.64
CA MET A 44 9.72 -16.31 5.22
C MET A 44 9.26 -14.93 4.75
N SER A 45 8.07 -14.50 5.14
CA SER A 45 7.54 -13.18 4.84
C SER A 45 8.44 -12.09 5.40
N GLN A 46 8.84 -12.18 6.66
CA GLN A 46 9.73 -11.21 7.30
C GLN A 46 11.09 -11.12 6.62
N ALA A 47 11.66 -12.26 6.20
CA ALA A 47 12.92 -12.31 5.46
C ALA A 47 12.79 -11.69 4.06
N LEU A 48 11.67 -11.88 3.38
CA LEU A 48 11.39 -11.29 2.07
C LEU A 48 11.06 -9.79 2.16
N PHE A 49 10.53 -9.31 3.28
CA PHE A 49 10.24 -7.88 3.50
C PHE A 49 11.50 -7.01 3.37
N SER A 50 12.60 -7.40 4.02
CA SER A 50 13.85 -6.66 3.94
C SER A 50 14.40 -6.60 2.51
N LEU A 51 14.27 -7.71 1.77
CA LEU A 51 14.67 -7.76 0.37
C LEU A 51 13.75 -6.90 -0.52
N LYS A 52 12.43 -6.95 -0.28
CA LYS A 52 11.45 -6.10 -0.96
C LYS A 52 11.82 -4.62 -0.81
N GLU A 53 12.12 -4.17 0.41
CA GLU A 53 12.49 -2.77 0.68
C GLU A 53 13.75 -2.37 -0.09
N PHE A 54 14.76 -3.22 -0.11
CA PHE A 54 15.98 -2.97 -0.88
C PHE A 54 15.71 -2.86 -2.39
N LEU A 55 14.92 -3.79 -2.95
CA LEU A 55 14.54 -3.76 -4.36
C LEU A 55 13.66 -2.55 -4.69
N LEU A 56 12.80 -2.14 -3.76
CA LEU A 56 11.95 -0.95 -3.92
C LEU A 56 12.78 0.32 -4.02
N ILE A 57 13.82 0.46 -3.19
CA ILE A 57 14.75 1.60 -3.29
C ILE A 57 15.43 1.63 -4.66
N GLY A 58 15.95 0.48 -5.13
CA GLY A 58 16.56 0.37 -6.47
C GLY A 58 15.58 0.72 -7.58
N PHE A 59 14.33 0.29 -7.47
CA PHE A 59 13.27 0.59 -8.42
C PHE A 59 12.96 2.11 -8.49
N PHE A 60 12.78 2.77 -7.34
CA PHE A 60 12.55 4.21 -7.30
C PHE A 60 13.76 5.00 -7.82
N LEU A 61 14.97 4.54 -7.49
CA LEU A 61 16.19 5.16 -8.01
C LEU A 61 16.28 5.07 -9.53
N THR A 62 15.95 3.90 -10.09
CA THR A 62 15.94 3.67 -11.55
C THR A 62 14.91 4.57 -12.24
N ILE A 63 13.71 4.69 -11.68
CA ILE A 63 12.70 5.62 -12.21
C ILE A 63 13.21 7.06 -12.10
N GLY A 64 13.76 7.46 -10.95
CA GLY A 64 14.26 8.82 -10.74
C GLY A 64 15.36 9.23 -11.75
N ILE A 65 16.29 8.32 -12.07
CA ILE A 65 17.36 8.56 -13.03
C ILE A 65 16.83 8.66 -14.47
N ASN A 66 15.85 7.83 -14.82
CA ASN A 66 15.30 7.77 -16.19
C ASN A 66 14.13 8.73 -16.42
N SER A 67 13.69 9.43 -15.39
CA SER A 67 12.57 10.36 -15.47
C SER A 67 13.01 11.74 -15.95
N ASP A 68 12.21 12.35 -16.81
CA ASP A 68 12.34 13.77 -17.13
C ASP A 68 11.69 14.59 -15.99
N LEU A 69 12.53 15.02 -15.04
CA LEU A 69 12.12 15.81 -13.88
C LEU A 69 11.86 17.28 -14.28
N SER A 70 10.96 17.49 -15.24
CA SER A 70 10.50 18.84 -15.56
C SER A 70 9.71 19.44 -14.39
N ILE A 71 9.78 20.76 -14.24
CA ILE A 71 9.02 21.47 -13.20
C ILE A 71 7.52 21.19 -13.32
N GLN A 72 7.01 21.04 -14.52
CA GLN A 72 5.61 20.73 -14.80
C GLN A 72 5.22 19.35 -14.23
N ASN A 73 6.05 18.33 -14.44
CA ASN A 73 5.82 16.97 -13.95
C ASN A 73 5.88 16.89 -12.40
N ILE A 74 6.82 17.65 -11.80
CA ILE A 74 6.92 17.76 -10.33
C ILE A 74 5.69 18.45 -9.76
N LEU A 75 5.25 19.55 -10.36
CA LEU A 75 4.04 20.25 -9.91
C LEU A 75 2.79 19.40 -10.07
N ALA A 76 2.64 18.69 -11.19
CA ALA A 76 1.51 17.77 -11.40
C ALA A 76 1.49 16.63 -10.38
N GLY A 77 2.63 15.99 -10.11
CA GLY A 77 2.76 14.95 -9.10
C GLY A 77 2.46 15.46 -7.68
N SER A 78 2.94 16.68 -7.36
CA SER A 78 2.64 17.33 -6.08
C SER A 78 1.15 17.68 -5.94
N LEU A 79 0.51 18.09 -7.02
CA LEU A 79 -0.94 18.37 -7.04
C LEU A 79 -1.76 17.11 -6.76
N LEU A 80 -1.30 15.94 -7.25
CA LEU A 80 -1.95 14.66 -6.94
C LEU A 80 -1.93 14.35 -5.43
N CYS A 81 -0.91 14.82 -4.69
CA CYS A 81 -0.88 14.64 -3.24
C CYS A 81 -2.00 15.40 -2.51
N LEU A 82 -2.61 16.42 -3.13
CA LEU A 82 -3.77 17.10 -2.56
C LEU A 82 -4.98 16.14 -2.43
N PHE A 83 -5.07 15.15 -3.32
CA PHE A 83 -6.12 14.13 -3.26
C PHE A 83 -5.93 13.13 -2.10
N LEU A 84 -4.80 13.12 -1.39
CA LEU A 84 -4.62 12.31 -0.19
C LEU A 84 -5.60 12.72 0.91
N ILE A 85 -5.92 14.02 1.03
CA ILE A 85 -6.83 14.53 2.07
C ILE A 85 -8.26 13.98 1.87
N PRO A 86 -8.96 14.21 0.75
CA PRO A 86 -10.29 13.67 0.56
C PRO A 86 -10.31 12.14 0.56
N ARG A 87 -9.25 11.49 0.06
CA ARG A 87 -9.11 10.03 0.09
C ARG A 87 -9.01 9.51 1.53
N GLY A 88 -8.20 10.12 2.38
CA GLY A 88 -8.09 9.77 3.80
C GLY A 88 -9.40 9.94 4.55
N LEU A 89 -10.12 11.04 4.29
CA LEU A 89 -11.44 11.27 4.86
C LEU A 89 -12.45 10.21 4.41
N LEU A 90 -12.46 9.85 3.13
CA LEU A 90 -13.32 8.79 2.61
C LEU A 90 -13.05 7.45 3.31
N TYR A 91 -11.79 7.06 3.49
CA TYR A 91 -11.45 5.83 4.21
C TYR A 91 -11.86 5.90 5.68
N PHE A 92 -11.68 7.04 6.33
CA PHE A 92 -12.09 7.24 7.71
C PHE A 92 -13.61 7.09 7.87
N PHE A 93 -14.39 7.80 7.08
CA PHE A 93 -15.86 7.71 7.13
C PHE A 93 -16.37 6.33 6.72
N SER A 94 -15.79 5.70 5.70
CA SER A 94 -16.14 4.35 5.29
C SER A 94 -15.90 3.33 6.39
N SER A 95 -14.73 3.39 7.06
CA SER A 95 -14.40 2.51 8.17
C SER A 95 -15.33 2.73 9.37
N ASN A 96 -15.68 3.97 9.66
CA ASN A 96 -16.62 4.31 10.72
C ASN A 96 -18.05 3.85 10.39
N TYR A 97 -18.47 3.96 9.13
CA TYR A 97 -19.77 3.44 8.67
C TYR A 97 -19.89 1.93 8.87
N ILE A 98 -18.80 1.17 8.70
CA ILE A 98 -18.73 -0.27 8.95
C ILE A 98 -18.69 -0.59 10.46
N LYS A 99 -18.80 0.42 11.34
CA LYS A 99 -18.79 0.31 12.80
C LYS A 99 -17.45 -0.15 13.41
N PHE A 100 -16.32 0.21 12.78
CA PHE A 100 -15.03 0.12 13.44
C PHE A 100 -14.89 1.18 14.53
N ARG A 101 -14.03 0.93 15.53
CA ARG A 101 -13.68 1.94 16.54
C ARG A 101 -13.00 3.13 15.87
N SER A 102 -13.23 4.32 16.37
CA SER A 102 -12.65 5.56 15.84
C SER A 102 -11.12 5.52 15.78
N ARG A 103 -10.47 4.83 16.72
CA ARG A 103 -9.01 4.60 16.70
C ARG A 103 -8.59 3.76 15.50
N THR A 104 -9.23 2.62 15.31
CA THR A 104 -8.99 1.71 14.18
C THR A 104 -9.29 2.40 12.86
N SER A 105 -10.39 3.14 12.77
CA SER A 105 -10.77 3.91 11.58
C SER A 105 -9.72 4.97 11.21
N LEU A 106 -9.16 5.67 12.21
CA LEU A 106 -8.10 6.65 11.98
C LEU A 106 -6.81 6.00 11.46
N PHE A 107 -6.35 4.95 12.13
CA PHE A 107 -5.11 4.27 11.74
C PHE A 107 -5.23 3.64 10.34
N THR A 108 -6.34 2.94 10.09
CA THR A 108 -6.61 2.36 8.77
C THR A 108 -6.68 3.44 7.69
N SER A 109 -7.30 4.59 7.98
CA SER A 109 -7.39 5.68 7.00
C SER A 109 -6.02 6.26 6.65
N ILE A 110 -5.14 6.47 7.63
CA ILE A 110 -3.79 6.99 7.40
C ILE A 110 -3.00 6.01 6.51
N THR A 111 -2.99 4.72 6.86
CA THR A 111 -2.26 3.69 6.10
C THR A 111 -2.80 3.51 4.69
N LEU A 112 -4.13 3.46 4.50
CA LEU A 112 -4.74 3.28 3.17
C LEU A 112 -4.70 4.54 2.29
N THR A 113 -4.38 5.69 2.86
CA THR A 113 -4.30 6.94 2.09
C THR A 113 -3.06 7.00 1.20
N THR A 114 -1.96 6.36 1.60
CA THR A 114 -0.71 6.32 0.83
C THR A 114 -0.94 5.79 -0.59
N TYR A 115 -0.30 6.41 -1.56
CA TYR A 115 -0.28 5.85 -2.92
C TYR A 115 0.57 4.59 -2.94
N SER A 116 0.09 3.57 -3.64
CA SER A 116 0.78 2.29 -3.75
C SER A 116 1.81 2.31 -4.88
N GLU A 117 2.93 1.63 -4.66
CA GLU A 117 3.92 1.35 -5.70
C GLU A 117 3.34 0.60 -6.91
N PHE A 118 2.24 -0.12 -6.73
CA PHE A 118 1.54 -0.77 -7.85
C PHE A 118 1.01 0.21 -8.89
N SER A 119 0.72 1.46 -8.51
CA SER A 119 0.33 2.49 -9.47
C SER A 119 1.42 2.76 -10.52
N LEU A 120 2.70 2.69 -10.15
CA LEU A 120 3.82 2.81 -11.09
C LEU A 120 3.89 1.64 -12.06
N ILE A 121 3.60 0.42 -11.60
CA ILE A 121 3.55 -0.77 -12.47
C ILE A 121 2.43 -0.60 -13.50
N VAL A 122 1.25 -0.15 -13.08
CA VAL A 122 0.10 0.08 -13.97
C VAL A 122 0.42 1.16 -15.00
N VAL A 123 1.01 2.29 -14.58
CA VAL A 123 1.40 3.38 -15.48
C VAL A 123 2.51 2.93 -16.44
N SER A 124 3.48 2.14 -15.98
CA SER A 124 4.53 1.57 -16.83
C SER A 124 3.95 0.66 -17.91
N ILE A 125 2.98 -0.17 -17.57
CA ILE A 125 2.27 -1.01 -18.56
C ILE A 125 1.50 -0.13 -19.54
N GLY A 126 0.81 0.91 -19.08
CA GLY A 126 0.11 1.86 -19.93
C GLY A 126 1.04 2.58 -20.90
N TYR A 127 2.23 2.95 -20.45
CA TYR A 127 3.28 3.54 -21.27
C TYR A 127 3.79 2.55 -22.34
N THR A 128 4.11 1.32 -21.97
CA THR A 128 4.61 0.30 -22.92
C THR A 128 3.57 -0.09 -23.98
N GLN A 129 2.29 0.06 -23.67
CA GLN A 129 1.18 -0.16 -24.61
C GLN A 129 0.84 1.08 -25.45
N GLY A 130 1.55 2.20 -25.28
CA GLY A 130 1.30 3.44 -26.01
C GLY A 130 0.04 4.20 -25.57
N LEU A 131 -0.57 3.83 -24.45
CA LEU A 131 -1.77 4.47 -23.89
C LEU A 131 -1.44 5.75 -23.10
N LEU A 132 -0.25 5.83 -22.53
CA LEU A 132 0.22 6.93 -21.69
C LEU A 132 1.55 7.47 -22.20
N SER A 133 1.79 8.78 -22.01
CA SER A 133 3.11 9.38 -22.26
C SER A 133 4.09 9.05 -21.13
N VAL A 134 5.39 9.21 -21.40
CA VAL A 134 6.46 9.01 -20.40
C VAL A 134 6.31 9.92 -19.19
N ASP A 135 5.71 11.11 -19.36
CA ASP A 135 5.50 12.07 -18.28
C ASP A 135 4.69 11.48 -17.13
N TRP A 136 3.71 10.61 -17.44
CA TRP A 136 2.90 9.96 -16.42
C TRP A 136 3.70 9.06 -15.48
N LEU A 137 4.80 8.46 -15.95
CA LEU A 137 5.71 7.72 -15.07
C LEU A 137 6.34 8.65 -14.04
N THR A 138 6.85 9.80 -14.50
CA THR A 138 7.45 10.81 -13.63
C THR A 138 6.44 11.40 -12.66
N ILE A 139 5.27 11.81 -13.14
CA ILE A 139 4.19 12.37 -12.32
C ILE A 139 3.78 11.39 -11.22
N THR A 140 3.58 10.12 -11.59
CA THR A 140 3.18 9.08 -10.63
C THR A 140 4.30 8.76 -9.64
N ALA A 141 5.55 8.71 -10.08
CA ALA A 141 6.70 8.49 -9.21
C ALA A 141 6.83 9.60 -8.15
N VAL A 142 6.69 10.85 -8.57
CA VAL A 142 6.69 12.02 -7.67
C VAL A 142 5.53 11.92 -6.68
N ALA A 143 4.31 11.64 -7.15
CA ALA A 143 3.13 11.52 -6.29
C ALA A 143 3.28 10.39 -5.25
N VAL A 144 3.77 9.21 -5.66
CA VAL A 144 4.01 8.07 -4.76
C VAL A 144 5.07 8.43 -3.74
N SER A 145 6.22 8.96 -4.17
CA SER A 145 7.32 9.32 -3.27
C SER A 145 6.90 10.38 -2.25
N LEU A 146 6.21 11.44 -2.68
CA LEU A 146 5.71 12.47 -1.77
C LEU A 146 4.63 11.92 -0.82
N SER A 147 3.77 11.01 -1.29
CA SER A 147 2.78 10.40 -0.42
C SER A 147 3.44 9.63 0.72
N PHE A 148 4.51 8.87 0.47
CA PHE A 148 5.28 8.19 1.52
C PHE A 148 5.93 9.18 2.49
N LEU A 149 6.52 10.28 1.98
CA LEU A 149 7.13 11.30 2.83
C LEU A 149 6.10 11.96 3.77
N ILE A 150 4.86 12.13 3.32
CA ILE A 150 3.78 12.72 4.11
C ILE A 150 3.19 11.70 5.08
N THR A 151 2.92 10.47 4.64
CA THR A 151 2.18 9.48 5.44
C THR A 151 3.04 8.76 6.46
N THR A 152 4.32 8.52 6.20
CA THR A 152 5.23 7.85 7.15
C THR A 152 5.31 8.55 8.53
N PRO A 153 5.53 9.88 8.62
CA PRO A 153 5.49 10.56 9.91
C PRO A 153 4.08 10.58 10.54
N LEU A 154 3.01 10.58 9.74
CA LEU A 154 1.64 10.50 10.24
C LEU A 154 1.38 9.11 10.84
N GLU A 155 1.81 8.04 10.21
CA GLU A 155 1.72 6.68 10.75
C GLU A 155 2.50 6.53 12.05
N LYS A 156 3.74 6.99 12.08
CA LYS A 156 4.60 6.94 13.26
C LYS A 156 4.02 7.72 14.45
N ASN A 157 3.34 8.83 14.19
CA ASN A 157 2.74 9.69 15.22
C ASN A 157 1.21 9.47 15.36
N SER A 158 0.66 8.44 14.75
CA SER A 158 -0.79 8.18 14.71
C SER A 158 -1.42 8.06 16.10
N GLU A 159 -0.70 7.49 17.08
CA GLU A 159 -1.13 7.41 18.49
C GLU A 159 -1.26 8.82 19.10
N ASN A 160 -0.25 9.65 18.97
CA ASN A 160 -0.27 11.03 19.49
C ASN A 160 -1.36 11.88 18.81
N ILE A 161 -1.59 11.65 17.52
CA ILE A 161 -2.67 12.29 16.77
C ILE A 161 -4.01 11.87 17.35
N TYR A 162 -4.20 10.55 17.55
CA TYR A 162 -5.43 10.01 18.15
C TYR A 162 -5.68 10.60 19.53
N GLU A 163 -4.70 10.64 20.42
CA GLU A 163 -4.84 11.20 21.76
C GLU A 163 -5.29 12.67 21.75
N ARG A 164 -4.84 13.45 20.78
CA ARG A 164 -5.25 14.86 20.65
C ARG A 164 -6.69 15.04 20.19
N ILE A 165 -7.16 14.17 19.31
CA ILE A 165 -8.47 14.30 18.65
C ILE A 165 -9.51 13.27 19.13
N HIS A 166 -9.12 12.34 20.04
CA HIS A 166 -10.01 11.26 20.50
C HIS A 166 -11.32 11.78 21.07
N LYS A 167 -11.30 12.94 21.75
CA LYS A 167 -12.49 13.57 22.32
C LYS A 167 -13.55 13.88 21.25
N TYR A 168 -13.11 14.34 20.09
CA TYR A 168 -13.99 14.64 18.95
C TYR A 168 -14.39 13.36 18.22
N LEU A 169 -13.46 12.41 18.07
CA LEU A 169 -13.72 11.15 17.37
C LEU A 169 -14.72 10.26 18.11
N ARG A 170 -14.71 10.27 19.45
CA ARG A 170 -15.70 9.53 20.27
C ARG A 170 -17.13 10.01 20.05
N THR A 171 -17.33 11.25 19.65
CA THR A 171 -18.67 11.78 19.34
C THR A 171 -19.26 11.14 18.07
N ILE A 172 -18.39 10.69 17.17
CA ILE A 172 -18.75 10.07 15.88
C ILE A 172 -18.80 8.54 16.01
N GLU A 173 -18.30 7.98 17.11
CA GLU A 173 -18.22 6.54 17.33
C GLU A 173 -19.58 5.92 17.58
N HIS A 174 -19.89 4.81 16.89
CA HIS A 174 -21.08 4.04 17.17
C HIS A 174 -21.01 3.34 18.53
N LYS A 175 -22.12 3.33 19.29
CA LYS A 175 -22.20 2.67 20.62
C LYS A 175 -21.87 1.17 20.56
N GLU A 176 -22.23 0.50 19.46
CA GLU A 176 -21.91 -0.91 19.23
C GLU A 176 -20.88 -1.01 18.11
N THR A 177 -19.62 -1.19 18.46
CA THR A 177 -18.55 -1.44 17.51
C THR A 177 -18.39 -2.93 17.22
N LYS A 178 -17.93 -3.28 16.01
CA LYS A 178 -17.66 -4.68 15.64
C LYS A 178 -16.63 -5.35 16.55
N GLU A 179 -15.67 -4.59 17.07
CA GLU A 179 -14.66 -5.10 17.99
C GLU A 179 -15.25 -5.51 19.34
N ASN A 180 -16.28 -4.81 19.82
CA ASN A 180 -16.99 -5.23 21.03
C ASN A 180 -17.81 -6.50 20.79
N GLN A 181 -18.46 -6.61 19.61
CA GLN A 181 -19.21 -7.82 19.23
C GLN A 181 -18.30 -9.06 19.14
N ILE A 182 -17.08 -8.92 18.60
CA ILE A 182 -16.11 -10.02 18.52
C ILE A 182 -15.63 -10.43 19.92
N LYS A 183 -15.37 -9.47 20.81
CA LYS A 183 -15.00 -9.79 22.20
C LYS A 183 -16.10 -10.57 22.94
N ASP A 184 -17.34 -10.20 22.75
CA ASP A 184 -18.49 -10.86 23.39
C ASP A 184 -18.68 -12.29 22.85
N LEU A 185 -18.30 -12.56 21.59
CA LEU A 185 -18.32 -13.90 21.00
C LEU A 185 -17.22 -14.82 21.55
N HIS A 186 -16.06 -14.27 21.89
CA HIS A 186 -14.94 -15.03 22.46
C HIS A 186 -15.06 -15.26 23.99
N MET A 187 -15.95 -14.54 24.67
CA MET A 187 -16.23 -14.72 26.11
C MET A 187 -17.40 -15.66 26.40
N LYS A 188 -18.09 -16.13 25.37
CA LYS A 188 -19.13 -17.18 25.47
C LYS A 188 -18.59 -18.53 25.03
#